data_3d15cd299426a0f825109e4a90af99df
#
_entry.id   3d15cd299426a0f825109e4a90af99df
#
_cell.length_a   1.000
_cell.length_b   1.000
_cell.length_c   1.000
_cell.angle_alpha   90.00
_cell.angle_beta   90.00
_cell.angle_gamma   90.00
#
_symmetry.space_group_name_H-M   'P 1'
#
loop_
_entity.id
_entity.type
_entity.pdbx_description
1 polymer ?
#
loop_
_entity_poly.entity_id
_entity_poly.type
_entity_poly.pdbx_seq_one_letter_code
_entity_poly.pdbx_strand_id
1 'polypeptide(L)'
;MPYNQAFCGAANRRPAPIFFRSKHRIGVAALASRTVMSAIEIRHVKKRYKSLQALKGVSLSVEEGEFFGLLGPNGAGKTTLISILAGLARADEGSISVRGHDVVQDFRNARRALGVVPQELVFDPFFTVRETLRIQSGYFGLRRNDDWIDEVMANLDLTEKADANMRALSGGMKRRVLVAQALVHRPPVIVLDEPTAGVDVELRQTLWKFISRLNREGHTIVLTTHYLEEAESLCDRIAMLRRGEVVALDRTDALLRRFAGLQLYLRFATGALPAELRGLETDPAARAPGEHLLRLGSYDEVERILAQCRAAGCTFDEIEVRKADLEDVFVQVMNGAEVIEGLA
;
A
#
# COMPACT_ATOMS: atom_id res chain seq x y z
N MET A 1 41.08 -45.05 -47.07
CA MET A 1 42.45 -45.59 -47.09
C MET A 1 43.43 -44.45 -47.22
N PRO A 2 44.67 -44.52 -46.67
CA PRO A 2 45.04 -45.18 -45.41
C PRO A 2 45.72 -44.17 -44.42
N TYR A 3 45.73 -44.51 -43.15
CA TYR A 3 46.85 -44.85 -42.28
C TYR A 3 48.01 -43.83 -42.16
N ASN A 4 48.33 -43.35 -40.99
CA ASN A 4 49.41 -43.93 -40.23
C ASN A 4 49.52 -43.44 -38.79
N GLN A 5 49.83 -44.37 -37.92
CA GLN A 5 50.17 -44.34 -36.50
C GLN A 5 51.57 -43.75 -36.27
N ALA A 6 51.79 -43.29 -35.03
CA ALA A 6 52.98 -43.62 -34.18
C ALA A 6 52.81 -42.85 -32.86
N PHE A 7 52.54 -43.42 -31.73
CA PHE A 7 53.37 -44.18 -30.78
C PHE A 7 54.30 -43.32 -29.91
N CYS A 8 53.97 -43.41 -28.59
CA CYS A 8 54.86 -43.60 -27.44
C CYS A 8 55.50 -42.40 -26.74
N GLY A 9 55.27 -42.35 -25.43
CA GLY A 9 56.08 -41.62 -24.48
C GLY A 9 55.41 -41.47 -23.09
N ALA A 10 55.36 -42.60 -22.36
CA ALA A 10 54.97 -42.57 -20.95
C ALA A 10 56.11 -41.98 -20.10
N ALA A 11 55.82 -40.99 -19.27
CA ALA A 11 56.68 -40.59 -18.18
C ALA A 11 55.82 -40.39 -16.90
N ASN A 12 55.97 -41.33 -16.02
CA ASN A 12 55.50 -41.49 -14.67
C ASN A 12 56.06 -40.34 -13.82
N ARG A 13 55.19 -39.42 -13.32
CA ARG A 13 55.53 -38.49 -12.24
C ARG A 13 54.49 -38.60 -11.14
N ARG A 14 54.96 -39.02 -9.95
CA ARG A 14 54.22 -39.14 -8.70
C ARG A 14 53.65 -37.77 -8.28
N PRO A 15 52.46 -37.69 -7.69
CA PRO A 15 51.94 -36.44 -7.13
C PRO A 15 52.61 -36.11 -5.80
N ALA A 16 52.96 -34.84 -5.62
CA ALA A 16 53.46 -34.28 -4.39
C ALA A 16 52.32 -34.11 -3.35
N PRO A 17 52.62 -34.15 -2.03
CA PRO A 17 51.63 -34.12 -1.00
C PRO A 17 50.98 -32.73 -0.86
N ILE A 18 49.65 -32.73 -0.82
CA ILE A 18 48.84 -31.54 -0.55
C ILE A 18 48.94 -31.21 0.93
N PHE A 19 49.61 -30.13 1.27
CA PHE A 19 49.56 -29.53 2.61
C PHE A 19 48.21 -28.82 2.82
N PHE A 20 47.33 -29.40 3.63
CA PHE A 20 46.18 -28.71 4.19
C PHE A 20 46.65 -27.65 5.19
N ARG A 21 46.70 -26.39 4.78
CA ARG A 21 46.80 -25.24 5.70
C ARG A 21 45.40 -24.78 6.06
N SER A 22 44.90 -25.30 7.16
CA SER A 22 43.75 -24.76 7.86
C SER A 22 44.07 -23.33 8.32
N LYS A 23 43.37 -22.35 7.76
CA LYS A 23 43.14 -21.05 8.37
C LYS A 23 41.68 -20.70 8.20
N HIS A 24 40.86 -21.19 9.10
CA HIS A 24 39.57 -20.61 9.37
C HIS A 24 39.79 -19.20 9.95
N ARG A 25 39.74 -18.20 9.08
CA ARG A 25 39.28 -16.89 9.46
C ARG A 25 37.87 -16.79 8.91
N ILE A 26 36.91 -17.05 9.80
CA ILE A 26 35.53 -16.60 9.61
C ILE A 26 35.60 -15.07 9.57
N GLY A 27 35.71 -14.53 8.37
CA GLY A 27 35.43 -13.14 8.12
C GLY A 27 33.97 -12.94 8.44
N VAL A 28 33.66 -12.26 9.55
CA VAL A 28 32.37 -11.64 9.77
C VAL A 28 32.17 -10.71 8.58
N ALA A 29 31.43 -11.20 7.60
CA ALA A 29 30.94 -10.36 6.53
C ALA A 29 30.15 -9.25 7.21
N ALA A 30 30.67 -8.04 7.16
CA ALA A 30 29.94 -6.84 7.53
C ALA A 30 28.59 -6.94 6.81
N LEU A 31 27.50 -7.02 7.58
CA LEU A 31 26.19 -6.64 7.08
C LEU A 31 26.37 -5.19 6.64
N ALA A 32 26.59 -5.01 5.34
CA ALA A 32 26.43 -3.71 4.74
C ALA A 32 25.00 -3.31 5.08
N SER A 33 24.84 -2.31 5.92
CA SER A 33 23.59 -1.63 6.14
C SER A 33 23.10 -1.23 4.75
N ARG A 34 22.11 -1.93 4.25
CA ARG A 34 21.42 -1.57 3.01
C ARG A 34 20.86 -0.18 3.29
N THR A 35 21.51 0.85 2.78
CA THR A 35 20.94 2.21 2.83
C THR A 35 19.61 2.10 2.10
N VAL A 36 18.52 2.06 2.85
CA VAL A 36 17.17 1.99 2.28
C VAL A 36 16.99 3.29 1.52
N MET A 37 16.89 3.17 0.20
CA MET A 37 16.69 4.34 -0.66
C MET A 37 15.23 4.73 -0.61
N SER A 38 14.97 6.00 -0.34
CA SER A 38 13.63 6.54 -0.33
C SER A 38 13.10 6.71 -1.76
N ALA A 39 11.98 6.06 -2.09
CA ALA A 39 11.29 6.24 -3.36
C ALA A 39 10.54 7.58 -3.41
N ILE A 40 9.95 8.00 -2.28
CA ILE A 40 9.31 9.31 -2.11
C ILE A 40 9.80 9.89 -0.80
N GLU A 41 10.20 11.16 -0.83
CA GLU A 41 10.55 11.90 0.37
C GLU A 41 9.76 13.21 0.41
N ILE A 42 9.03 13.42 1.49
CA ILE A 42 8.19 14.59 1.76
C ILE A 42 8.73 15.27 3.01
N ARG A 43 9.18 16.52 2.90
CA ARG A 43 9.81 17.26 3.97
C ARG A 43 9.03 18.54 4.28
N HIS A 44 8.37 18.57 5.41
CA HIS A 44 7.70 19.71 6.01
C HIS A 44 6.79 20.50 5.03
N VAL A 45 5.99 19.76 4.26
CA VAL A 45 5.17 20.34 3.19
C VAL A 45 3.95 21.04 3.77
N LYS A 46 3.83 22.34 3.45
CA LYS A 46 2.66 23.15 3.77
C LYS A 46 1.94 23.59 2.51
N LYS A 47 0.62 23.67 2.58
CA LYS A 47 -0.23 24.18 1.49
C LYS A 47 -1.46 24.88 2.03
N ARG A 48 -1.71 26.09 1.53
CA ARG A 48 -2.90 26.88 1.83
C ARG A 48 -3.67 27.21 0.55
N TYR A 49 -4.97 27.09 0.61
CA TYR A 49 -5.89 27.58 -0.43
C TYR A 49 -6.79 28.64 0.18
N LYS A 50 -6.57 29.92 -0.15
CA LYS A 50 -7.26 31.06 0.47
C LYS A 50 -7.17 31.00 2.02
N SER A 51 -8.29 30.79 2.71
CA SER A 51 -8.36 30.66 4.17
C SER A 51 -8.09 29.25 4.68
N LEU A 52 -8.17 28.21 3.82
CA LEU A 52 -8.01 26.81 4.21
C LEU A 52 -6.55 26.39 4.19
N GLN A 53 -6.00 25.99 5.33
CA GLN A 53 -4.71 25.32 5.42
C GLN A 53 -4.91 23.83 5.16
N ALA A 54 -4.63 23.39 3.93
CA ALA A 54 -4.83 22.01 3.50
C ALA A 54 -3.72 21.07 4.00
N LEU A 55 -2.47 21.55 4.09
CA LEU A 55 -1.34 20.81 4.67
C LEU A 55 -0.58 21.72 5.64
N LYS A 56 -0.17 21.20 6.80
CA LYS A 56 0.37 21.96 7.92
C LYS A 56 1.82 21.57 8.30
N GLY A 57 2.59 21.05 7.36
CA GLY A 57 3.96 20.62 7.61
C GLY A 57 4.11 19.11 7.57
N VAL A 58 3.49 18.47 6.58
CA VAL A 58 3.56 17.02 6.39
C VAL A 58 4.98 16.59 6.07
N SER A 59 5.49 15.63 6.85
CA SER A 59 6.77 14.96 6.61
C SER A 59 6.55 13.45 6.67
N LEU A 60 6.97 12.73 5.63
CA LEU A 60 6.99 11.26 5.59
C LEU A 60 7.90 10.79 4.47
N SER A 61 8.32 9.54 4.53
CA SER A 61 9.09 8.85 3.49
C SER A 61 8.42 7.54 3.11
N VAL A 62 8.54 7.16 1.84
CA VAL A 62 8.15 5.86 1.30
C VAL A 62 9.39 5.18 0.76
N GLU A 63 9.61 3.93 1.13
CA GLU A 63 10.81 3.16 0.74
C GLU A 63 10.65 2.56 -0.65
N GLU A 64 11.76 2.21 -1.31
CA GLU A 64 11.71 1.54 -2.60
C GLU A 64 11.11 0.13 -2.47
N GLY A 65 10.15 -0.20 -3.33
CA GLY A 65 9.44 -1.48 -3.32
C GLY A 65 8.34 -1.61 -2.25
N GLU A 66 8.12 -0.56 -1.46
CA GLU A 66 7.09 -0.54 -0.41
C GLU A 66 5.69 -0.43 -1.01
N PHE A 67 4.71 -1.12 -0.41
CA PHE A 67 3.29 -0.85 -0.63
C PHE A 67 2.77 0.01 0.51
N PHE A 68 2.62 1.31 0.26
CA PHE A 68 2.35 2.34 1.28
C PHE A 68 0.91 2.84 1.21
N GLY A 69 0.21 2.86 2.34
CA GLY A 69 -1.14 3.41 2.49
C GLY A 69 -1.14 4.87 2.96
N LEU A 70 -1.87 5.74 2.28
CA LEU A 70 -2.12 7.12 2.72
C LEU A 70 -3.61 7.29 3.00
N LEU A 71 -4.01 7.17 4.26
CA LEU A 71 -5.39 7.17 4.70
C LEU A 71 -5.79 8.49 5.36
N GLY A 72 -7.09 8.68 5.51
CA GLY A 72 -7.65 9.85 6.18
C GLY A 72 -9.05 10.19 5.66
N PRO A 73 -9.85 10.93 6.41
CA PRO A 73 -11.20 11.34 5.97
C PRO A 73 -11.15 12.29 4.78
N ASN A 74 -12.32 12.57 4.20
CA ASN A 74 -12.45 13.58 3.16
C ASN A 74 -12.01 14.94 3.69
N GLY A 75 -11.20 15.67 2.90
CA GLY A 75 -10.62 16.94 3.32
C GLY A 75 -9.40 16.84 4.25
N ALA A 76 -8.87 15.64 4.53
CA ALA A 76 -7.67 15.46 5.33
C ALA A 76 -6.39 16.02 4.69
N GLY A 77 -6.38 16.23 3.36
CA GLY A 77 -5.24 16.75 2.61
C GLY A 77 -4.60 15.74 1.65
N LYS A 78 -5.10 14.50 1.56
CA LYS A 78 -4.54 13.43 0.71
C LYS A 78 -4.38 13.86 -0.76
N THR A 79 -5.46 14.26 -1.40
CA THR A 79 -5.46 14.69 -2.82
C THR A 79 -4.59 15.93 -3.03
N THR A 80 -4.50 16.84 -2.05
CA THR A 80 -3.58 17.99 -2.10
C THR A 80 -2.12 17.52 -2.10
N LEU A 81 -1.77 16.58 -1.24
CA LEU A 81 -0.41 16.02 -1.17
C LEU A 81 -0.05 15.28 -2.46
N ILE A 82 -0.95 14.45 -2.98
CA ILE A 82 -0.79 13.76 -4.27
C ILE A 82 -0.66 14.76 -5.42
N SER A 83 -1.45 15.83 -5.43
CA SER A 83 -1.37 16.87 -6.48
C SER A 83 -0.02 17.58 -6.48
N ILE A 84 0.58 17.82 -5.30
CA ILE A 84 1.93 18.39 -5.20
C ILE A 84 2.97 17.38 -5.67
N LEU A 85 2.87 16.11 -5.26
CA LEU A 85 3.74 15.02 -5.68
C LEU A 85 3.72 14.84 -7.21
N ALA A 86 2.54 14.91 -7.82
CA ALA A 86 2.34 14.84 -9.27
C ALA A 86 2.83 16.09 -10.03
N GLY A 87 3.19 17.17 -9.30
CA GLY A 87 3.56 18.45 -9.88
C GLY A 87 2.39 19.22 -10.50
N LEU A 88 1.14 18.92 -10.10
CA LEU A 88 -0.09 19.62 -10.49
C LEU A 88 -0.35 20.85 -9.59
N ALA A 89 0.18 20.84 -8.37
CA ALA A 89 0.17 21.96 -7.44
C ALA A 89 1.58 22.20 -6.90
N ARG A 90 1.85 23.40 -6.36
CA ARG A 90 3.09 23.70 -5.67
C ARG A 90 2.86 23.80 -4.18
N ALA A 91 3.78 23.26 -3.40
CA ALA A 91 3.84 23.52 -1.96
C ALA A 91 4.13 25.00 -1.72
N ASP A 92 3.62 25.54 -0.61
CA ASP A 92 3.94 26.92 -0.18
C ASP A 92 5.25 26.91 0.61
N GLU A 93 5.50 25.80 1.36
CA GLU A 93 6.76 25.54 2.08
C GLU A 93 7.08 24.04 1.99
N GLY A 94 8.35 23.69 2.21
CA GLY A 94 8.84 22.34 2.17
C GLY A 94 9.18 21.83 0.77
N SER A 95 9.50 20.55 0.64
CA SER A 95 9.90 19.93 -0.62
C SER A 95 9.38 18.49 -0.73
N ILE A 96 9.20 18.03 -1.97
CA ILE A 96 8.92 16.63 -2.29
C ILE A 96 9.92 16.18 -3.34
N SER A 97 10.48 14.99 -3.16
CA SER A 97 11.29 14.33 -4.19
C SER A 97 10.79 12.91 -4.47
N VAL A 98 10.98 12.48 -5.71
CA VAL A 98 10.70 11.12 -6.20
C VAL A 98 12.01 10.53 -6.70
N ARG A 99 12.48 9.46 -6.07
CA ARG A 99 13.79 8.85 -6.36
C ARG A 99 14.93 9.86 -6.40
N GLY A 100 14.92 10.81 -5.45
CA GLY A 100 15.91 11.87 -5.35
C GLY A 100 15.70 13.05 -6.30
N HIS A 101 14.70 13.01 -7.20
CA HIS A 101 14.37 14.10 -8.11
C HIS A 101 13.31 15.02 -7.50
N ASP A 102 13.66 16.29 -7.26
CA ASP A 102 12.72 17.29 -6.75
C ASP A 102 11.58 17.53 -7.76
N VAL A 103 10.33 17.48 -7.28
CA VAL A 103 9.14 17.57 -8.15
C VAL A 103 8.94 18.94 -8.80
N VAL A 104 9.66 19.97 -8.35
CA VAL A 104 9.62 21.34 -8.90
C VAL A 104 10.88 21.64 -9.71
N GLN A 105 12.08 21.39 -9.15
CA GLN A 105 13.35 21.75 -9.77
C GLN A 105 13.77 20.77 -10.85
N ASP A 106 13.54 19.45 -10.61
CA ASP A 106 13.82 18.37 -11.58
C ASP A 106 12.55 17.61 -11.99
N PHE A 107 11.51 18.37 -12.31
CA PHE A 107 10.17 17.83 -12.59
C PHE A 107 10.13 16.82 -13.73
N ARG A 108 11.06 16.90 -14.70
CA ARG A 108 11.08 15.96 -15.84
C ARG A 108 11.47 14.55 -15.41
N ASN A 109 12.51 14.43 -14.57
CA ASN A 109 12.97 13.14 -14.05
C ASN A 109 11.99 12.63 -12.99
N ALA A 110 11.50 13.50 -12.10
CA ALA A 110 10.47 13.14 -11.13
C ALA A 110 9.21 12.53 -11.82
N ARG A 111 8.71 13.17 -12.89
CA ARG A 111 7.53 12.67 -13.64
C ARG A 111 7.83 11.38 -14.40
N ARG A 112 9.05 11.16 -14.89
CA ARG A 112 9.43 9.88 -15.51
C ARG A 112 9.47 8.73 -14.51
N ALA A 113 9.79 9.03 -13.26
CA ALA A 113 9.80 8.06 -12.20
C ALA A 113 8.43 7.80 -11.56
N LEU A 114 7.39 8.55 -11.96
CA LEU A 114 6.10 8.57 -11.29
C LEU A 114 4.95 8.28 -12.25
N GLY A 115 4.11 7.29 -11.94
CA GLY A 115 2.79 7.08 -12.53
C GLY A 115 1.71 7.47 -11.54
N VAL A 116 0.76 8.30 -11.94
CA VAL A 116 -0.34 8.75 -11.06
C VAL A 116 -1.68 8.43 -11.68
N VAL A 117 -2.52 7.72 -10.94
CA VAL A 117 -3.93 7.51 -11.26
C VAL A 117 -4.74 8.50 -10.44
N PRO A 118 -5.33 9.52 -11.06
CA PRO A 118 -6.10 10.54 -10.34
C PRO A 118 -7.46 10.01 -9.91
N GLN A 119 -8.06 10.64 -8.90
CA GLN A 119 -9.41 10.32 -8.44
C GLN A 119 -10.48 10.62 -9.50
N GLU A 120 -10.34 11.74 -10.24
CA GLU A 120 -11.28 12.15 -11.26
C GLU A 120 -11.05 11.41 -12.59
N LEU A 121 -12.17 11.08 -13.29
CA LEU A 121 -12.13 10.46 -14.60
C LEU A 121 -11.93 11.54 -15.70
N VAL A 122 -10.67 11.85 -15.98
CA VAL A 122 -10.31 12.76 -17.08
C VAL A 122 -9.85 11.92 -18.27
N PHE A 123 -10.51 12.06 -19.42
CA PHE A 123 -10.17 11.34 -20.64
C PHE A 123 -10.45 12.19 -21.89
N ASP A 124 -9.66 11.95 -22.93
CA ASP A 124 -9.92 12.51 -24.25
C ASP A 124 -10.97 11.64 -24.98
N PRO A 125 -12.10 12.21 -25.38
CA PRO A 125 -13.19 11.46 -25.98
C PRO A 125 -12.96 11.08 -27.44
N PHE A 126 -11.90 11.56 -28.09
CA PHE A 126 -11.69 11.41 -29.55
C PHE A 126 -10.88 10.17 -29.92
N PHE A 127 -10.15 9.59 -28.97
CA PHE A 127 -9.25 8.46 -29.23
C PHE A 127 -9.85 7.13 -28.78
N THR A 128 -9.35 6.06 -29.36
CA THR A 128 -9.55 4.68 -28.88
C THR A 128 -8.68 4.42 -27.66
N VAL A 129 -8.94 3.30 -26.95
CA VAL A 129 -8.12 2.88 -25.81
C VAL A 129 -6.65 2.76 -26.20
N ARG A 130 -6.36 2.03 -27.28
CA ARG A 130 -4.98 1.80 -27.77
C ARG A 130 -4.29 3.10 -28.18
N GLU A 131 -4.99 3.97 -28.92
CA GLU A 131 -4.45 5.27 -29.32
C GLU A 131 -4.12 6.12 -28.08
N THR A 132 -5.01 6.16 -27.10
CA THR A 132 -4.80 6.87 -25.83
C THR A 132 -3.52 6.41 -25.15
N LEU A 133 -3.29 5.09 -25.06
CA LEU A 133 -2.09 4.52 -24.42
C LEU A 133 -0.83 4.79 -25.25
N ARG A 134 -0.90 4.72 -26.59
CA ARG A 134 0.23 5.08 -27.47
C ARG A 134 0.60 6.55 -27.38
N ILE A 135 -0.37 7.45 -27.34
CA ILE A 135 -0.15 8.89 -27.16
C ILE A 135 0.52 9.14 -25.82
N GLN A 136 -0.01 8.54 -24.73
CA GLN A 136 0.57 8.66 -23.41
C GLN A 136 2.02 8.13 -23.38
N SER A 137 2.29 6.98 -23.99
CA SER A 137 3.65 6.43 -24.14
C SER A 137 4.58 7.39 -24.88
N GLY A 138 4.06 8.06 -25.93
CA GLY A 138 4.78 9.07 -26.71
C GLY A 138 5.22 10.29 -25.89
N TYR A 139 4.44 10.73 -24.90
CA TYR A 139 4.82 11.83 -23.99
C TYR A 139 6.07 11.50 -23.17
N PHE A 140 6.31 10.22 -22.90
CA PHE A 140 7.53 9.76 -22.23
C PHE A 140 8.69 9.42 -23.19
N GLY A 141 8.48 9.64 -24.51
CA GLY A 141 9.47 9.39 -25.55
C GLY A 141 9.59 7.91 -25.97
N LEU A 142 8.65 7.06 -25.58
CA LEU A 142 8.61 5.63 -25.90
C LEU A 142 7.89 5.43 -27.25
N ARG A 143 8.64 5.15 -28.33
CA ARG A 143 8.10 5.01 -29.69
C ARG A 143 7.68 3.59 -30.05
N ARG A 144 8.23 2.57 -29.42
CA ARG A 144 7.95 1.14 -29.65
C ARG A 144 7.63 0.47 -28.33
N ASN A 145 6.39 0.59 -27.87
CA ASN A 145 5.95 0.15 -26.55
C ASN A 145 4.68 -0.71 -26.64
N ASP A 146 4.35 -1.19 -27.84
CA ASP A 146 3.08 -1.92 -28.05
C ASP A 146 3.01 -3.21 -27.24
N ASP A 147 4.11 -3.96 -27.12
CA ASP A 147 4.15 -5.20 -26.35
C ASP A 147 3.76 -4.95 -24.88
N TRP A 148 4.26 -3.87 -24.29
CA TRP A 148 3.91 -3.50 -22.92
C TRP A 148 2.49 -2.93 -22.80
N ILE A 149 2.06 -2.16 -23.78
CA ILE A 149 0.68 -1.66 -23.85
C ILE A 149 -0.29 -2.85 -23.92
N ASP A 150 0.00 -3.85 -24.75
CA ASP A 150 -0.81 -5.07 -24.86
C ASP A 150 -0.83 -5.86 -23.55
N GLU A 151 0.32 -5.99 -22.88
CA GLU A 151 0.40 -6.63 -21.56
C GLU A 151 -0.43 -5.89 -20.51
N VAL A 152 -0.33 -4.56 -20.46
CA VAL A 152 -1.13 -3.74 -19.52
C VAL A 152 -2.62 -3.87 -19.82
N MET A 153 -3.01 -3.81 -21.11
CA MET A 153 -4.41 -3.99 -21.50
C MET A 153 -4.95 -5.37 -21.13
N ALA A 154 -4.16 -6.42 -21.34
CA ALA A 154 -4.55 -7.78 -20.97
C ALA A 154 -4.77 -7.93 -19.46
N ASN A 155 -3.87 -7.39 -18.63
CA ASN A 155 -4.00 -7.43 -17.17
C ASN A 155 -5.13 -6.58 -16.61
N LEU A 156 -5.61 -5.60 -17.36
CA LEU A 156 -6.72 -4.72 -16.99
C LEU A 156 -8.02 -5.06 -17.74
N ASP A 157 -8.06 -6.20 -18.42
CA ASP A 157 -9.23 -6.67 -19.18
C ASP A 157 -9.75 -5.60 -20.18
N LEU A 158 -8.82 -5.02 -20.94
CA LEU A 158 -9.08 -3.99 -21.95
C LEU A 158 -8.83 -4.46 -23.38
N THR A 159 -8.32 -5.69 -23.57
CA THR A 159 -7.88 -6.20 -24.88
C THR A 159 -8.99 -6.15 -25.92
N GLU A 160 -10.20 -6.63 -25.58
CA GLU A 160 -11.36 -6.62 -26.49
C GLU A 160 -11.89 -5.20 -26.76
N LYS A 161 -11.49 -4.23 -25.98
CA LYS A 161 -11.87 -2.82 -26.12
C LYS A 161 -10.76 -1.93 -26.64
N ALA A 162 -9.65 -2.53 -27.11
CA ALA A 162 -8.48 -1.81 -27.60
C ALA A 162 -8.85 -0.74 -28.67
N ASP A 163 -9.73 -1.07 -29.58
CA ASP A 163 -10.17 -0.20 -30.67
C ASP A 163 -11.51 0.50 -30.38
N ALA A 164 -12.06 0.33 -29.17
CA ALA A 164 -13.25 1.04 -28.75
C ALA A 164 -12.90 2.51 -28.40
N ASN A 165 -13.78 3.43 -28.80
CA ASN A 165 -13.63 4.84 -28.47
C ASN A 165 -13.89 5.05 -26.96
N MET A 166 -13.13 5.95 -26.34
CA MET A 166 -13.23 6.28 -24.91
C MET A 166 -14.65 6.67 -24.46
N ARG A 167 -15.45 7.28 -25.35
CA ARG A 167 -16.86 7.64 -25.04
C ARG A 167 -17.74 6.43 -24.80
N ALA A 168 -17.49 5.34 -25.54
CA ALA A 168 -18.30 4.13 -25.50
C ALA A 168 -18.05 3.25 -24.25
N LEU A 169 -17.04 3.60 -23.45
CA LEU A 169 -16.65 2.82 -22.28
C LEU A 169 -17.52 3.15 -21.06
N SER A 170 -17.79 2.14 -20.22
CA SER A 170 -18.37 2.34 -18.90
C SER A 170 -17.42 3.11 -17.96
N GLY A 171 -17.93 3.62 -16.85
CA GLY A 171 -17.10 4.32 -15.84
C GLY A 171 -15.96 3.46 -15.33
N GLY A 172 -16.22 2.19 -15.00
CA GLY A 172 -15.20 1.24 -14.56
C GLY A 172 -14.15 0.94 -15.64
N MET A 173 -14.55 0.84 -16.93
CA MET A 173 -13.61 0.69 -18.03
C MET A 173 -12.73 1.93 -18.21
N LYS A 174 -13.29 3.13 -18.12
CA LYS A 174 -12.52 4.39 -18.16
C LYS A 174 -11.51 4.44 -17.02
N ARG A 175 -11.88 3.99 -15.82
CA ARG A 175 -10.97 3.91 -14.67
C ARG A 175 -9.78 2.99 -14.97
N ARG A 176 -10.03 1.81 -15.56
CA ARG A 176 -8.97 0.89 -15.98
C ARG A 176 -8.03 1.50 -17.02
N VAL A 177 -8.55 2.27 -17.97
CA VAL A 177 -7.72 2.99 -18.95
C VAL A 177 -6.85 4.05 -18.27
N LEU A 178 -7.33 4.77 -17.26
CA LEU A 178 -6.51 5.72 -16.47
C LEU A 178 -5.37 5.00 -15.72
N VAL A 179 -5.66 3.82 -15.15
CA VAL A 179 -4.61 2.98 -14.57
C VAL A 179 -3.59 2.57 -15.63
N ALA A 180 -4.06 2.10 -16.80
CA ALA A 180 -3.18 1.75 -17.91
C ALA A 180 -2.30 2.93 -18.35
N GLN A 181 -2.86 4.14 -18.48
CA GLN A 181 -2.10 5.35 -18.82
C GLN A 181 -0.99 5.66 -17.81
N ALA A 182 -1.24 5.48 -16.52
CA ALA A 182 -0.23 5.70 -15.48
C ALA A 182 0.91 4.69 -15.55
N LEU A 183 0.70 3.51 -16.16
CA LEU A 183 1.65 2.40 -16.20
C LEU A 183 2.41 2.27 -17.54
N VAL A 184 2.02 2.98 -18.61
CA VAL A 184 2.60 2.80 -19.95
C VAL A 184 4.10 3.03 -20.02
N HIS A 185 4.66 3.85 -19.14
CA HIS A 185 6.10 4.17 -19.12
C HIS A 185 6.89 3.38 -18.06
N ARG A 186 6.27 2.35 -17.45
CA ARG A 186 6.87 1.50 -16.40
C ARG A 186 7.50 2.31 -15.27
N PRO A 187 6.72 3.20 -14.62
CA PRO A 187 7.28 4.05 -13.57
C PRO A 187 7.70 3.20 -12.37
N PRO A 188 8.87 3.45 -11.75
CA PRO A 188 9.25 2.77 -10.52
C PRO A 188 8.37 3.11 -9.31
N VAL A 189 7.65 4.24 -9.35
CA VAL A 189 6.71 4.67 -8.30
C VAL A 189 5.33 4.87 -8.91
N ILE A 190 4.31 4.26 -8.31
CA ILE A 190 2.92 4.30 -8.77
C ILE A 190 2.06 4.84 -7.63
N VAL A 191 1.31 5.89 -7.90
CA VAL A 191 0.34 6.49 -6.96
C VAL A 191 -1.08 6.25 -7.45
N LEU A 192 -1.88 5.64 -6.63
CA LEU A 192 -3.26 5.25 -6.92
C LEU A 192 -4.19 6.03 -5.98
N ASP A 193 -4.85 7.06 -6.51
CA ASP A 193 -5.81 7.87 -5.74
C ASP A 193 -7.22 7.31 -5.92
N GLU A 194 -7.69 6.54 -4.93
CA GLU A 194 -8.98 5.83 -4.93
C GLU A 194 -9.24 5.01 -6.21
N PRO A 195 -8.35 4.09 -6.60
CA PRO A 195 -8.39 3.45 -7.92
C PRO A 195 -9.61 2.54 -8.12
N THR A 196 -10.24 2.07 -7.04
CA THR A 196 -11.36 1.14 -7.04
C THR A 196 -12.73 1.80 -6.82
N ALA A 197 -12.77 3.14 -6.71
CA ALA A 197 -14.02 3.86 -6.54
C ALA A 197 -14.97 3.63 -7.74
N GLY A 198 -16.17 3.10 -7.45
CA GLY A 198 -17.18 2.80 -8.48
C GLY A 198 -16.85 1.61 -9.39
N VAL A 199 -15.90 0.77 -9.00
CA VAL A 199 -15.54 -0.47 -9.69
C VAL A 199 -16.18 -1.67 -8.98
N ASP A 200 -16.72 -2.62 -9.75
CA ASP A 200 -17.29 -3.85 -9.20
C ASP A 200 -16.23 -4.76 -8.56
N VAL A 201 -16.68 -5.74 -7.76
CA VAL A 201 -15.82 -6.58 -6.93
C VAL A 201 -14.84 -7.42 -7.75
N GLU A 202 -15.27 -7.99 -8.89
CA GLU A 202 -14.42 -8.84 -9.72
C GLU A 202 -13.29 -8.05 -10.39
N LEU A 203 -13.63 -6.88 -10.93
CA LEU A 203 -12.67 -5.97 -11.53
C LEU A 203 -11.68 -5.41 -10.50
N ARG A 204 -12.16 -5.13 -9.28
CA ARG A 204 -11.32 -4.71 -8.16
C ARG A 204 -10.25 -5.78 -7.84
N GLN A 205 -10.66 -7.05 -7.75
CA GLN A 205 -9.72 -8.15 -7.51
C GLN A 205 -8.68 -8.29 -8.63
N THR A 206 -9.09 -8.12 -9.88
CA THR A 206 -8.19 -8.18 -11.03
C THR A 206 -7.16 -7.06 -10.98
N LEU A 207 -7.59 -5.83 -10.68
CA LEU A 207 -6.70 -4.69 -10.49
C LEU A 207 -5.67 -4.95 -9.38
N TRP A 208 -6.12 -5.42 -8.22
CA TRP A 208 -5.22 -5.68 -7.08
C TRP A 208 -4.22 -6.81 -7.36
N LYS A 209 -4.62 -7.87 -8.06
CA LYS A 209 -3.69 -8.92 -8.51
C LYS A 209 -2.58 -8.34 -9.39
N PHE A 210 -2.94 -7.45 -10.32
CA PHE A 210 -1.96 -6.82 -11.21
C PHE A 210 -1.03 -5.86 -10.46
N ILE A 211 -1.57 -4.97 -9.63
CA ILE A 211 -0.77 -4.01 -8.83
C ILE A 211 0.15 -4.75 -7.85
N SER A 212 -0.34 -5.80 -7.17
CA SER A 212 0.49 -6.61 -6.28
C SER A 212 1.60 -7.37 -7.03
N ARG A 213 1.39 -7.73 -8.29
CA ARG A 213 2.45 -8.28 -9.13
C ARG A 213 3.52 -7.22 -9.40
N LEU A 214 3.14 -6.01 -9.81
CA LEU A 214 4.08 -4.92 -10.04
C LEU A 214 4.89 -4.58 -8.79
N ASN A 215 4.25 -4.58 -7.61
CA ASN A 215 4.95 -4.36 -6.35
C ASN A 215 6.00 -5.46 -6.09
N ARG A 216 5.66 -6.73 -6.29
CA ARG A 216 6.63 -7.85 -6.18
C ARG A 216 7.76 -7.79 -7.20
N GLU A 217 7.54 -7.15 -8.34
CA GLU A 217 8.56 -6.86 -9.36
C GLU A 217 9.45 -5.65 -8.99
N GLY A 218 9.20 -5.03 -7.82
CA GLY A 218 10.01 -3.95 -7.26
C GLY A 218 9.46 -2.54 -7.45
N HIS A 219 8.25 -2.39 -7.98
CA HIS A 219 7.60 -1.08 -8.05
C HIS A 219 7.11 -0.65 -6.66
N THR A 220 7.33 0.61 -6.31
CA THR A 220 6.77 1.24 -5.11
C THR A 220 5.35 1.68 -5.37
N ILE A 221 4.42 1.32 -4.49
CA ILE A 221 3.00 1.65 -4.63
C ILE A 221 2.58 2.58 -3.49
N VAL A 222 1.92 3.68 -3.82
CA VAL A 222 1.21 4.53 -2.85
C VAL A 222 -0.28 4.45 -3.14
N LEU A 223 -1.04 4.02 -2.16
CA LEU A 223 -2.49 3.81 -2.25
C LEU A 223 -3.22 4.80 -1.35
N THR A 224 -4.20 5.52 -1.91
CA THR A 224 -5.29 6.07 -1.11
C THR A 224 -6.56 5.27 -1.38
N THR A 225 -7.29 4.98 -0.34
CA THR A 225 -8.58 4.29 -0.43
C THR A 225 -9.46 4.68 0.75
N HIS A 226 -10.76 4.56 0.58
CA HIS A 226 -11.74 4.58 1.66
C HIS A 226 -12.16 3.16 2.07
N TYR A 227 -11.69 2.13 1.36
CA TYR A 227 -11.86 0.72 1.73
C TYR A 227 -10.67 0.30 2.61
N LEU A 228 -10.86 0.35 3.93
CA LEU A 228 -9.78 0.08 4.89
C LEU A 228 -9.28 -1.36 4.82
N GLU A 229 -10.14 -2.33 4.47
CA GLU A 229 -9.77 -3.72 4.20
C GLU A 229 -8.71 -3.85 3.07
N GLU A 230 -8.78 -3.00 2.03
CA GLU A 230 -7.76 -2.98 0.97
C GLU A 230 -6.42 -2.52 1.52
N ALA A 231 -6.42 -1.45 2.31
CA ALA A 231 -5.20 -0.93 2.92
C ALA A 231 -4.59 -1.94 3.92
N GLU A 232 -5.44 -2.61 4.73
CA GLU A 232 -4.99 -3.63 5.66
C GLU A 232 -4.33 -4.81 4.97
N SER A 233 -4.93 -5.28 3.86
CA SER A 233 -4.45 -6.47 3.15
C SER A 233 -3.25 -6.24 2.25
N LEU A 234 -3.04 -5.01 1.77
CA LEU A 234 -2.06 -4.69 0.74
C LEU A 234 -0.88 -3.87 1.25
N CYS A 235 -1.09 -2.98 2.23
CA CYS A 235 -0.07 -2.01 2.62
C CYS A 235 0.87 -2.55 3.72
N ASP A 236 2.18 -2.37 3.51
CA ASP A 236 3.21 -2.68 4.51
C ASP A 236 3.21 -1.67 5.65
N ARG A 237 3.08 -0.38 5.30
CA ARG A 237 3.00 0.76 6.21
C ARG A 237 1.86 1.68 5.82
N ILE A 238 1.32 2.37 6.82
CA ILE A 238 0.19 3.28 6.66
C ILE A 238 0.49 4.61 7.35
N ALA A 239 0.29 5.70 6.61
CA ALA A 239 0.18 7.04 7.17
C ALA A 239 -1.30 7.46 7.24
N MET A 240 -1.72 7.96 8.37
CA MET A 240 -3.07 8.52 8.54
C MET A 240 -2.99 10.05 8.64
N LEU A 241 -3.69 10.71 7.73
CA LEU A 241 -3.81 12.18 7.71
C LEU A 241 -5.12 12.62 8.35
N ARG A 242 -5.04 13.68 9.17
CA ARG A 242 -6.19 14.36 9.74
C ARG A 242 -5.94 15.87 9.73
N ARG A 243 -6.83 16.64 9.09
CA ARG A 243 -6.77 18.11 9.02
C ARG A 243 -5.42 18.68 8.57
N GLY A 244 -4.76 17.99 7.61
CA GLY A 244 -3.50 18.42 7.02
C GLY A 244 -2.25 18.04 7.80
N GLU A 245 -2.37 17.16 8.79
CA GLU A 245 -1.26 16.66 9.63
C GLU A 245 -1.23 15.13 9.59
N VAL A 246 -0.03 14.53 9.70
CA VAL A 246 0.12 13.09 9.91
C VAL A 246 -0.14 12.80 11.38
N VAL A 247 -1.16 12.01 11.67
CA VAL A 247 -1.55 11.66 13.05
C VAL A 247 -1.15 10.23 13.43
N ALA A 248 -0.85 9.38 12.45
CA ALA A 248 -0.25 8.07 12.65
C ALA A 248 0.61 7.71 11.45
N LEU A 249 1.75 7.05 11.69
CA LEU A 249 2.62 6.48 10.66
C LEU A 249 3.34 5.29 11.27
N ASP A 250 2.98 4.09 10.83
CA ASP A 250 3.61 2.86 11.31
C ASP A 250 3.34 1.70 10.32
N ARG A 251 3.96 0.55 10.58
CA ARG A 251 3.63 -0.70 9.90
C ARG A 251 2.18 -1.09 10.18
N THR A 252 1.51 -1.64 9.18
CA THR A 252 0.11 -2.06 9.29
C THR A 252 -0.11 -3.01 10.47
N ASP A 253 0.78 -4.01 10.62
CA ASP A 253 0.72 -4.97 11.71
C ASP A 253 0.99 -4.34 13.11
N ALA A 254 1.80 -3.28 13.17
CA ALA A 254 2.05 -2.54 14.42
C ALA A 254 0.85 -1.67 14.81
N LEU A 255 0.22 -1.00 13.85
CA LEU A 255 -1.03 -0.26 14.07
C LEU A 255 -2.13 -1.17 14.60
N LEU A 256 -2.35 -2.31 13.96
CA LEU A 256 -3.33 -3.31 14.41
C LEU A 256 -3.03 -3.79 15.84
N ARG A 257 -1.80 -4.13 16.17
CA ARG A 257 -1.46 -4.56 17.54
C ARG A 257 -1.61 -3.48 18.60
N ARG A 258 -1.30 -2.22 18.26
CA ARG A 258 -1.29 -1.10 19.21
C ARG A 258 -2.69 -0.65 19.60
N PHE A 259 -3.62 -0.63 18.65
CA PHE A 259 -4.96 -0.09 18.83
C PHE A 259 -6.02 -1.15 18.97
N ALA A 260 -5.76 -2.28 18.42
CA ALA A 260 -6.68 -3.36 18.21
C ALA A 260 -6.32 -4.53 19.11
N GLY A 261 -6.66 -4.44 20.36
CA GLY A 261 -6.68 -5.61 21.24
C GLY A 261 -7.56 -6.71 20.67
N LEU A 262 -7.40 -7.91 21.19
CA LEU A 262 -8.37 -8.97 20.96
C LEU A 262 -9.72 -8.51 21.49
N GLN A 263 -10.81 -8.73 20.76
CA GLN A 263 -12.14 -8.33 21.16
C GLN A 263 -13.07 -9.56 21.24
N LEU A 264 -13.88 -9.62 22.29
CA LEU A 264 -14.92 -10.63 22.45
C LEU A 264 -16.28 -9.98 22.22
N TYR A 265 -16.90 -10.30 21.09
CA TYR A 265 -18.29 -9.95 20.84
C TYR A 265 -19.20 -10.99 21.48
N LEU A 266 -20.19 -10.50 22.24
CA LEU A 266 -21.21 -11.29 22.90
C LEU A 266 -22.57 -10.71 22.57
N ARG A 267 -23.50 -11.57 22.13
CA ARG A 267 -24.92 -11.25 22.10
C ARG A 267 -25.66 -12.18 23.05
N PHE A 268 -26.33 -11.58 24.03
CA PHE A 268 -27.08 -12.35 25.02
C PHE A 268 -28.51 -12.62 24.53
N ALA A 269 -28.94 -13.88 24.65
CA ALA A 269 -30.35 -14.25 24.55
C ALA A 269 -31.11 -13.84 25.81
N THR A 270 -30.48 -14.02 26.97
CA THR A 270 -31.02 -13.60 28.27
C THR A 270 -29.88 -13.17 29.19
N GLY A 271 -30.21 -12.27 30.14
CA GLY A 271 -29.24 -11.76 31.11
C GLY A 271 -28.69 -10.39 30.73
N ALA A 272 -27.73 -9.91 31.52
CA ALA A 272 -27.02 -8.66 31.29
C ALA A 272 -25.57 -8.81 31.63
N LEU A 273 -24.72 -7.99 31.03
CA LEU A 273 -23.27 -8.01 31.26
C LEU A 273 -22.95 -7.81 32.74
N PRO A 274 -22.21 -8.74 33.38
CA PRO A 274 -21.77 -8.60 34.75
C PRO A 274 -21.06 -7.27 35.03
N ALA A 275 -21.28 -6.70 36.21
CA ALA A 275 -20.75 -5.38 36.58
C ALA A 275 -19.21 -5.33 36.50
N GLU A 276 -18.54 -6.44 36.82
CA GLU A 276 -17.09 -6.58 36.79
C GLU A 276 -16.51 -6.50 35.38
N LEU A 277 -17.30 -6.83 34.34
CA LEU A 277 -16.89 -6.84 32.93
C LEU A 277 -17.18 -5.52 32.22
N ARG A 278 -17.96 -4.61 32.79
CA ARG A 278 -18.30 -3.33 32.18
C ARG A 278 -17.09 -2.45 31.90
N GLY A 279 -16.03 -2.57 32.68
CA GLY A 279 -14.77 -1.86 32.47
C GLY A 279 -13.97 -2.32 31.23
N LEU A 280 -14.32 -3.49 30.69
CA LEU A 280 -13.74 -4.03 29.45
C LEU A 280 -14.56 -3.69 28.20
N GLU A 281 -15.78 -3.14 28.39
CA GLU A 281 -16.69 -2.85 27.29
C GLU A 281 -16.24 -1.64 26.47
N THR A 282 -16.20 -1.82 25.16
CA THR A 282 -15.86 -0.77 24.19
C THR A 282 -17.13 -0.23 23.55
N ASP A 283 -17.31 1.08 23.59
CA ASP A 283 -18.40 1.84 22.94
C ASP A 283 -19.81 1.25 23.18
N PRO A 284 -20.30 1.21 24.43
CA PRO A 284 -21.59 0.62 24.76
C PRO A 284 -22.78 1.38 24.14
N ALA A 285 -22.60 2.66 23.79
CA ALA A 285 -23.68 3.51 23.27
C ALA A 285 -23.99 3.24 21.77
N ALA A 286 -23.09 2.62 21.04
CA ALA A 286 -23.24 2.38 19.60
C ALA A 286 -23.90 1.03 19.25
N ARG A 287 -24.35 0.24 20.26
CA ARG A 287 -24.77 -1.16 20.06
C ARG A 287 -26.25 -1.38 20.37
N ALA A 288 -26.79 -2.43 19.75
CA ALA A 288 -28.14 -2.87 20.03
C ALA A 288 -28.25 -3.45 21.47
N PRO A 289 -29.43 -3.41 22.09
CA PRO A 289 -29.63 -4.01 23.38
C PRO A 289 -29.24 -5.49 23.41
N GLY A 290 -28.45 -5.88 24.39
CA GLY A 290 -27.92 -7.27 24.52
C GLY A 290 -26.64 -7.57 23.75
N GLU A 291 -26.12 -6.63 22.96
CA GLU A 291 -24.84 -6.75 22.27
C GLU A 291 -23.74 -6.08 23.08
N HIS A 292 -22.63 -6.80 23.27
CA HIS A 292 -21.48 -6.32 24.03
C HIS A 292 -20.18 -6.65 23.28
N LEU A 293 -19.22 -5.73 23.30
CA LEU A 293 -17.87 -5.93 22.78
C LEU A 293 -16.88 -5.62 23.88
N LEU A 294 -16.16 -6.64 24.29
CA LEU A 294 -15.21 -6.58 25.38
C LEU A 294 -13.79 -6.61 24.85
N ARG A 295 -12.94 -5.69 25.29
CA ARG A 295 -11.50 -5.72 24.99
C ARG A 295 -10.84 -6.81 25.84
N LEU A 296 -10.01 -7.63 25.18
CA LEU A 296 -9.25 -8.69 25.81
C LEU A 296 -7.74 -8.40 25.69
N GLY A 297 -6.98 -8.81 26.71
CA GLY A 297 -5.52 -8.82 26.70
C GLY A 297 -4.94 -10.08 26.05
N SER A 298 -5.63 -11.22 26.18
CA SER A 298 -5.21 -12.51 25.64
C SER A 298 -6.42 -13.41 25.35
N TYR A 299 -6.19 -14.49 24.57
CA TYR A 299 -7.20 -15.51 24.34
C TYR A 299 -7.61 -16.26 25.63
N ASP A 300 -6.74 -16.34 26.62
CA ASP A 300 -7.03 -17.02 27.90
C ASP A 300 -8.13 -16.32 28.70
N GLU A 301 -8.34 -15.02 28.44
CA GLU A 301 -9.42 -14.26 29.09
C GLU A 301 -10.81 -14.65 28.59
N VAL A 302 -10.93 -15.20 27.39
CA VAL A 302 -12.22 -15.59 26.79
C VAL A 302 -12.95 -16.59 27.69
N GLU A 303 -12.25 -17.66 28.09
CA GLU A 303 -12.84 -18.71 28.94
C GLU A 303 -13.30 -18.13 30.28
N ARG A 304 -12.48 -17.30 30.92
CA ARG A 304 -12.80 -16.63 32.19
C ARG A 304 -14.05 -15.77 32.06
N ILE A 305 -14.15 -14.93 31.01
CA ILE A 305 -15.28 -14.03 30.79
C ILE A 305 -16.57 -14.81 30.53
N LEU A 306 -16.50 -15.84 29.68
CA LEU A 306 -17.66 -16.69 29.40
C LEU A 306 -18.14 -17.41 30.65
N ALA A 307 -17.22 -17.90 31.51
CA ALA A 307 -17.56 -18.51 32.79
C ALA A 307 -18.27 -17.53 33.74
N GLN A 308 -17.78 -16.27 33.84
CA GLN A 308 -18.41 -15.22 34.64
C GLN A 308 -19.81 -14.86 34.15
N CYS A 309 -19.98 -14.72 32.83
CA CYS A 309 -21.31 -14.47 32.23
C CYS A 309 -22.28 -15.62 32.54
N ARG A 310 -21.86 -16.89 32.38
CA ARG A 310 -22.68 -18.06 32.70
C ARG A 310 -23.05 -18.11 34.18
N ALA A 311 -22.11 -17.83 35.09
CA ALA A 311 -22.35 -17.78 36.53
C ALA A 311 -23.37 -16.69 36.91
N ALA A 312 -23.41 -15.59 36.15
CA ALA A 312 -24.40 -14.52 36.27
C ALA A 312 -25.76 -14.84 35.62
N GLY A 313 -25.96 -16.05 35.08
CA GLY A 313 -27.22 -16.48 34.48
C GLY A 313 -27.41 -16.01 33.01
N CYS A 314 -26.36 -15.53 32.36
CA CYS A 314 -26.45 -15.15 30.94
C CYS A 314 -26.46 -16.36 30.01
N THR A 315 -27.30 -16.29 28.98
CA THR A 315 -27.27 -17.23 27.85
C THR A 315 -26.86 -16.45 26.60
N PHE A 316 -26.15 -17.12 25.69
CA PHE A 316 -25.60 -16.47 24.51
C PHE A 316 -26.37 -16.88 23.25
N ASP A 317 -26.71 -15.91 22.41
CA ASP A 317 -27.13 -16.11 21.02
C ASP A 317 -25.91 -16.22 20.12
N GLU A 318 -24.88 -15.39 20.38
CA GLU A 318 -23.71 -15.32 19.55
C GLU A 318 -22.45 -15.02 20.39
N ILE A 319 -21.38 -15.70 20.07
CA ILE A 319 -20.05 -15.50 20.65
C ILE A 319 -19.05 -15.45 19.50
N GLU A 320 -18.32 -14.35 19.37
CA GLU A 320 -17.29 -14.20 18.36
C GLU A 320 -16.04 -13.57 18.95
N VAL A 321 -14.89 -14.17 18.68
CA VAL A 321 -13.61 -13.53 19.02
C VAL A 321 -13.10 -12.82 17.77
N ARG A 322 -13.09 -11.49 17.82
CA ARG A 322 -12.65 -10.64 16.73
C ARG A 322 -11.23 -10.14 17.01
N LYS A 323 -10.44 -10.12 15.97
CA LYS A 323 -9.29 -9.23 15.95
C LYS A 323 -9.82 -7.90 15.44
N ALA A 324 -9.46 -6.82 16.12
CA ALA A 324 -9.80 -5.53 15.58
C ALA A 324 -9.12 -5.34 14.22
N ASP A 325 -9.83 -4.70 13.33
CA ASP A 325 -9.42 -4.40 11.98
C ASP A 325 -8.88 -2.96 11.87
N LEU A 326 -8.42 -2.60 10.69
CA LEU A 326 -7.91 -1.26 10.43
C LEU A 326 -9.01 -0.19 10.56
N GLU A 327 -10.29 -0.56 10.45
CA GLU A 327 -11.41 0.36 10.62
C GLU A 327 -11.53 0.79 12.08
N ASP A 328 -11.42 -0.13 13.03
CA ASP A 328 -11.39 0.16 14.46
C ASP A 328 -10.21 1.09 14.82
N VAL A 329 -9.01 0.79 14.27
CA VAL A 329 -7.82 1.64 14.45
C VAL A 329 -8.06 3.04 13.89
N PHE A 330 -8.59 3.12 12.68
CA PHE A 330 -8.85 4.39 12.00
C PHE A 330 -9.82 5.27 12.80
N VAL A 331 -10.92 4.69 13.28
CA VAL A 331 -11.90 5.40 14.11
C VAL A 331 -11.25 5.94 15.40
N GLN A 332 -10.47 5.13 16.10
CA GLN A 332 -9.78 5.55 17.32
C GLN A 332 -8.78 6.70 17.06
N VAL A 333 -7.96 6.58 16.03
CA VAL A 333 -6.98 7.62 15.65
C VAL A 333 -7.69 8.91 15.23
N MET A 334 -8.79 8.82 14.47
CA MET A 334 -9.54 9.99 14.02
C MET A 334 -10.28 10.69 15.17
N ASN A 335 -10.66 9.97 16.23
CA ASN A 335 -11.30 10.53 17.43
C ASN A 335 -10.30 11.12 18.44
N GLY A 336 -8.99 11.05 18.19
CA GLY A 336 -7.99 11.73 19.01
C GLY A 336 -7.26 10.83 20.01
N ALA A 337 -7.32 9.52 19.87
CA ALA A 337 -6.38 8.64 20.55
C ALA A 337 -4.95 9.06 20.14
N GLU A 338 -4.13 9.44 21.12
CA GLU A 338 -2.77 9.92 20.86
C GLU A 338 -1.93 8.83 20.20
N VAL A 339 -1.46 9.15 19.00
CA VAL A 339 -0.50 8.35 18.27
C VAL A 339 0.64 9.25 17.85
N ILE A 340 1.59 9.42 18.72
CA ILE A 340 2.89 9.95 18.30
C ILE A 340 3.95 9.16 19.03
N GLU A 341 4.59 8.22 18.30
CA GLU A 341 6.01 7.89 18.46
C GLU A 341 6.41 6.99 17.31
N GLY A 342 7.12 7.54 16.34
CA GLY A 342 7.60 6.88 15.12
C GLY A 342 8.02 7.88 14.05
N LEU A 343 8.03 9.17 14.38
CA LEU A 343 8.57 10.25 13.53
C LEU A 343 9.99 10.59 14.01
N ALA A 344 10.94 9.66 13.87
CA ALA A 344 12.37 9.93 14.00
C ALA A 344 13.11 9.30 12.81
#